data_15ace6f5ea31feef60e7c5ac84a8996c
#
_entry.id   15ace6f5ea31feef60e7c5ac84a8996c
#
_cell.length_a   1.000
_cell.length_b   1.000
_cell.length_c   1.000
_cell.angle_alpha   90.00
_cell.angle_beta   90.00
_cell.angle_gamma   90.00
#
_symmetry.space_group_name_H-M   'P 1'
#
loop_
_entity.id
_entity.type
_entity.pdbx_description
1 polymer ?
#
loop_
_entity_poly.entity_id
_entity_poly.type
_entity_poly.pdbx_seq_one_letter_code
_entity_poly.pdbx_strand_id
1 'polypeptide(L)'
;FERSSVWDAAPERFRLHGVATQRAADRLAQEAGYEHRDRLMVTALLHDIGKLVLTHAYPGYPEQVHGDARTPEERVHRERRELGVDHALVGGVLARRWGLPSPVASAIERHHSEDAQGEAAFVRLADMLAHYAHGGQVSPNSLLKTARAVGLGPVELRAVMYDLPYPTSGRPRQIDPCPLSGREVEVLKRLAEGKVYKQIAAELQLSTSTVRTHLHNIYGKLGAVDRAQAVLIATERGWL
;
A
#
# COMPACT_ATOMS: atom_id res chain seq x y z
N PHE A 1 24.44 17.73 13.01
CA PHE A 1 24.04 16.97 11.79
C PHE A 1 24.11 17.94 10.61
N GLU A 2 25.31 18.07 10.03
CA GLU A 2 25.51 18.78 8.78
C GLU A 2 24.78 18.06 7.66
N ARG A 3 24.26 18.84 6.70
CA ARG A 3 23.55 18.37 5.50
C ARG A 3 24.38 17.32 4.78
N SER A 4 24.11 16.05 5.04
CA SER A 4 24.65 14.97 4.22
C SER A 4 23.69 14.70 3.08
N SER A 5 24.20 14.45 1.89
CA SER A 5 23.45 14.06 0.68
C SER A 5 22.52 12.85 0.88
N VAL A 6 22.71 12.10 1.96
CA VAL A 6 21.87 11.00 2.43
C VAL A 6 20.43 11.44 2.71
N TRP A 7 20.23 12.69 3.20
CA TRP A 7 18.89 13.23 3.48
C TRP A 7 18.21 13.75 2.22
N ASP A 8 18.96 14.05 1.17
CA ASP A 8 18.41 14.58 -0.08
C ASP A 8 17.92 13.45 -1.01
N ALA A 9 18.44 12.23 -0.87
CA ALA A 9 18.15 11.14 -1.81
C ALA A 9 16.84 10.38 -1.57
N ALA A 10 16.33 10.25 -0.32
CA ALA A 10 15.07 9.55 -0.06
C ALA A 10 14.32 9.89 1.26
N PRO A 11 14.43 11.07 1.88
CA PRO A 11 13.74 11.33 3.17
C PRO A 11 12.23 11.25 3.05
N GLU A 12 11.66 11.65 1.91
CA GLU A 12 10.21 11.69 1.72
C GLU A 12 9.61 10.28 1.63
N ARG A 13 10.18 9.39 0.84
CA ARG A 13 9.70 8.00 0.73
C ARG A 13 9.80 7.26 2.06
N PHE A 14 10.91 7.45 2.78
CA PHE A 14 11.11 6.86 4.11
C PHE A 14 10.06 7.37 5.11
N ARG A 15 9.84 8.69 5.15
CA ARG A 15 8.81 9.30 6.03
C ARG A 15 7.41 8.85 5.66
N LEU A 16 7.06 8.84 4.37
CA LEU A 16 5.75 8.40 3.90
C LEU A 16 5.49 6.93 4.24
N HIS A 17 6.50 6.06 4.10
CA HIS A 17 6.38 4.67 4.51
C HIS A 17 6.18 4.53 6.02
N GLY A 18 6.98 5.19 6.84
CA GLY A 18 6.83 5.19 8.30
C GLY A 18 5.45 5.67 8.75
N VAL A 19 4.93 6.75 8.16
CA VAL A 19 3.57 7.25 8.47
C VAL A 19 2.50 6.27 7.99
N ALA A 20 2.67 5.64 6.83
CA ALA A 20 1.73 4.63 6.34
C ALA A 20 1.70 3.40 7.26
N THR A 21 2.88 2.93 7.69
CA THR A 21 3.00 1.82 8.64
C THR A 21 2.40 2.17 10.00
N GLN A 22 2.63 3.39 10.50
CA GLN A 22 2.01 3.87 11.73
C GLN A 22 0.47 3.87 11.66
N ARG A 23 -0.11 4.37 10.56
CA ARG A 23 -1.57 4.38 10.36
C ARG A 23 -2.14 2.97 10.27
N ALA A 24 -1.45 2.08 9.58
CA ALA A 24 -1.83 0.67 9.50
C ALA A 24 -1.79 0.03 10.90
N ALA A 25 -0.73 0.25 11.67
CA ALA A 25 -0.58 -0.25 13.04
C ALA A 25 -1.68 0.27 13.96
N ASP A 26 -2.03 1.55 13.84
CA ASP A 26 -3.11 2.17 14.60
C ASP A 26 -4.47 1.50 14.31
N ARG A 27 -4.79 1.28 13.04
CA ARG A 27 -6.03 0.63 12.64
C ARG A 27 -6.08 -0.84 13.06
N LEU A 28 -4.96 -1.56 12.91
CA LEU A 28 -4.84 -2.94 13.39
C LEU A 28 -5.02 -3.05 14.90
N ALA A 29 -4.42 -2.12 15.66
CA ALA A 29 -4.56 -2.09 17.11
C ALA A 29 -6.00 -1.85 17.56
N GLN A 30 -6.71 -0.97 16.87
CA GLN A 30 -8.15 -0.73 17.13
C GLN A 30 -8.97 -1.99 16.88
N GLU A 31 -8.78 -2.63 15.73
CA GLU A 31 -9.54 -3.80 15.34
C GLU A 31 -9.29 -5.01 16.26
N ALA A 32 -8.02 -5.19 16.68
CA ALA A 32 -7.62 -6.26 17.58
C ALA A 32 -7.83 -5.94 19.08
N GLY A 33 -8.26 -4.74 19.44
CA GLY A 33 -8.36 -4.31 20.85
C GLY A 33 -7.01 -4.29 21.57
N TYR A 34 -5.92 -3.91 20.87
CA TYR A 34 -4.59 -3.93 21.46
C TYR A 34 -4.37 -2.80 22.47
N GLU A 35 -4.04 -3.14 23.70
CA GLU A 35 -4.02 -2.21 24.82
C GLU A 35 -2.92 -1.14 24.73
N HIS A 36 -1.75 -1.48 24.15
CA HIS A 36 -0.60 -0.56 24.10
C HIS A 36 -0.47 0.18 22.76
N ARG A 37 -1.59 0.75 22.29
CA ARG A 37 -1.71 1.38 20.98
C ARG A 37 -0.70 2.51 20.76
N ASP A 38 -0.52 3.42 21.73
CA ASP A 38 0.38 4.58 21.57
C ASP A 38 1.84 4.14 21.38
N ARG A 39 2.27 3.12 22.15
CA ARG A 39 3.60 2.54 22.01
C ARG A 39 3.78 1.88 20.65
N LEU A 40 2.79 1.12 20.21
CA LEU A 40 2.80 0.48 18.91
C LEU A 40 2.93 1.50 17.76
N MET A 41 2.24 2.65 17.85
CA MET A 41 2.34 3.71 16.84
C MET A 41 3.76 4.27 16.74
N VAL A 42 4.43 4.50 17.89
CA VAL A 42 5.83 4.94 17.92
C VAL A 42 6.75 3.88 17.33
N THR A 43 6.54 2.62 17.72
CA THR A 43 7.33 1.49 17.21
C THR A 43 7.18 1.37 15.69
N ALA A 44 5.97 1.44 15.18
CA ALA A 44 5.67 1.37 13.75
C ALA A 44 6.27 2.55 12.96
N LEU A 45 6.28 3.75 13.55
CA LEU A 45 6.93 4.90 12.92
C LEU A 45 8.45 4.74 12.80
N LEU A 46 9.07 4.09 13.78
CA LEU A 46 10.52 3.92 13.89
C LEU A 46 11.04 2.57 13.37
N HIS A 47 10.18 1.66 12.93
CA HIS A 47 10.58 0.28 12.62
C HIS A 47 11.76 0.18 11.65
N ASP A 48 11.80 1.07 10.71
CA ASP A 48 12.80 1.13 9.62
C ASP A 48 14.01 2.04 9.93
N ILE A 49 14.12 2.61 11.13
CA ILE A 49 15.16 3.60 11.48
C ILE A 49 16.59 3.11 11.17
N GLY A 50 16.82 1.80 11.21
CA GLY A 50 18.09 1.20 10.86
C GLY A 50 18.50 1.42 9.39
N LYS A 51 17.55 1.62 8.48
CA LYS A 51 17.84 1.94 7.07
C LYS A 51 18.62 3.25 6.94
N LEU A 52 18.34 4.23 7.80
CA LEU A 52 19.09 5.50 7.82
C LEU A 52 20.56 5.29 8.23
N VAL A 53 20.80 4.38 9.18
CA VAL A 53 22.16 4.02 9.59
C VAL A 53 22.88 3.30 8.46
N LEU A 54 22.23 2.32 7.81
CA LEU A 54 22.79 1.58 6.68
C LEU A 54 23.11 2.52 5.50
N THR A 55 22.20 3.45 5.19
CA THR A 55 22.43 4.46 4.13
C THR A 55 23.66 5.32 4.43
N HIS A 56 23.91 5.64 5.70
CA HIS A 56 25.08 6.41 6.09
C HIS A 56 26.38 5.57 6.08
N ALA A 57 26.27 4.32 6.49
CA ALA A 57 27.43 3.45 6.66
C ALA A 57 27.93 2.79 5.34
N TYR A 58 27.02 2.55 4.40
CA TYR A 58 27.31 1.81 3.18
C TYR A 58 26.93 2.62 1.94
N PRO A 59 27.94 3.19 1.23
CA PRO A 59 27.71 3.87 -0.03
C PRO A 59 27.03 2.93 -1.04
N GLY A 60 25.93 3.41 -1.67
CA GLY A 60 25.13 2.61 -2.61
C GLY A 60 23.98 1.83 -1.99
N TYR A 61 23.80 1.83 -0.67
CA TYR A 61 22.57 1.37 -0.04
C TYR A 61 21.44 2.40 -0.27
N PRO A 62 20.19 2.01 -0.58
CA PRO A 62 19.73 0.60 -0.71
C PRO A 62 19.91 0.01 -2.13
N GLU A 63 20.17 0.81 -3.16
CA GLU A 63 20.04 0.41 -4.57
C GLU A 63 20.95 -0.77 -4.93
N GLN A 64 22.23 -0.73 -4.54
CA GLN A 64 23.19 -1.78 -4.85
C GLN A 64 22.94 -3.05 -4.02
N VAL A 65 22.50 -2.89 -2.78
CA VAL A 65 22.24 -4.03 -1.88
C VAL A 65 20.90 -4.70 -2.21
N HIS A 66 19.84 -3.91 -2.39
CA HIS A 66 18.53 -4.46 -2.69
C HIS A 66 18.41 -4.95 -4.14
N GLY A 67 19.05 -4.26 -5.08
CA GLY A 67 19.03 -4.63 -6.51
C GLY A 67 17.61 -4.80 -7.04
N ASP A 68 17.30 -6.01 -7.54
CA ASP A 68 15.98 -6.39 -8.07
C ASP A 68 15.04 -7.06 -7.04
N ALA A 69 15.36 -7.00 -5.74
CA ALA A 69 14.51 -7.56 -4.68
C ALA A 69 13.12 -6.91 -4.68
N ARG A 70 12.09 -7.74 -4.75
CA ARG A 70 10.69 -7.30 -4.92
C ARG A 70 9.91 -7.26 -3.61
N THR A 71 10.29 -8.12 -2.66
CA THR A 71 9.62 -8.22 -1.36
C THR A 71 10.47 -7.66 -0.22
N PRO A 72 9.86 -7.24 0.90
CA PRO A 72 10.61 -6.84 2.10
C PRO A 72 11.55 -7.95 2.60
N GLU A 73 11.10 -9.20 2.58
CA GLU A 73 11.87 -10.36 3.03
C GLU A 73 13.11 -10.59 2.16
N GLU A 74 12.99 -10.44 0.84
CA GLU A 74 14.14 -10.52 -0.08
C GLU A 74 15.17 -9.42 0.20
N ARG A 75 14.71 -8.21 0.51
CA ARG A 75 15.61 -7.09 0.87
C ARG A 75 16.39 -7.38 2.13
N VAL A 76 15.70 -7.82 3.19
CA VAL A 76 16.34 -8.20 4.45
C VAL A 76 17.34 -9.34 4.25
N HIS A 77 17.00 -10.34 3.44
CA HIS A 77 17.91 -11.43 3.12
C HIS A 77 19.17 -10.94 2.41
N ARG A 78 19.04 -10.00 1.48
CA ARG A 78 20.20 -9.38 0.79
C ARG A 78 21.04 -8.53 1.73
N GLU A 79 20.41 -7.73 2.60
CA GLU A 79 21.14 -6.96 3.62
C GLU A 79 22.01 -7.90 4.46
N ARG A 80 21.46 -8.99 4.98
CA ARG A 80 22.23 -9.99 5.77
C ARG A 80 23.37 -10.62 4.97
N ARG A 81 23.12 -10.94 3.71
CA ARG A 81 24.13 -11.56 2.86
C ARG A 81 25.26 -10.61 2.47
N GLU A 82 24.93 -9.37 2.08
CA GLU A 82 25.90 -8.40 1.55
C GLU A 82 26.57 -7.59 2.65
N LEU A 83 25.85 -7.27 3.73
CA LEU A 83 26.32 -6.39 4.80
C LEU A 83 26.63 -7.13 6.11
N GLY A 84 26.23 -8.39 6.24
CA GLY A 84 26.33 -9.17 7.48
C GLY A 84 25.29 -8.77 8.55
N VAL A 85 24.50 -7.74 8.32
CA VAL A 85 23.45 -7.22 9.21
C VAL A 85 22.25 -6.76 8.39
N ASP A 86 21.08 -6.65 9.03
CA ASP A 86 19.91 -6.05 8.42
C ASP A 86 19.46 -4.79 9.18
N HIS A 87 18.59 -4.01 8.53
CA HIS A 87 18.11 -2.76 9.11
C HIS A 87 17.27 -2.97 10.38
N ALA A 88 16.58 -4.09 10.54
CA ALA A 88 15.79 -4.36 11.74
C ALA A 88 16.69 -4.58 12.96
N LEU A 89 17.74 -5.38 12.81
CA LEU A 89 18.77 -5.57 13.83
C LEU A 89 19.44 -4.24 14.20
N VAL A 90 19.90 -3.48 13.21
CA VAL A 90 20.54 -2.18 13.41
C VAL A 90 19.60 -1.20 14.10
N GLY A 91 18.33 -1.16 13.68
CA GLY A 91 17.30 -0.34 14.29
C GLY A 91 17.04 -0.68 15.76
N GLY A 92 16.98 -1.97 16.10
CA GLY A 92 16.83 -2.45 17.47
C GLY A 92 18.01 -2.08 18.36
N VAL A 93 19.23 -2.18 17.84
CA VAL A 93 20.45 -1.72 18.55
C VAL A 93 20.42 -0.22 18.80
N LEU A 94 20.05 0.56 17.77
CA LEU A 94 19.93 2.01 17.88
C LEU A 94 18.86 2.43 18.89
N ALA A 95 17.71 1.79 18.86
CA ALA A 95 16.61 2.04 19.81
C ALA A 95 17.04 1.82 21.27
N ARG A 96 17.77 0.73 21.53
CA ARG A 96 18.34 0.45 22.86
C ARG A 96 19.35 1.52 23.26
N ARG A 97 20.22 1.93 22.34
CA ARG A 97 21.22 2.97 22.60
C ARG A 97 20.59 4.34 22.91
N TRP A 98 19.44 4.63 22.36
CA TRP A 98 18.67 5.83 22.66
C TRP A 98 17.83 5.72 23.95
N GLY A 99 17.88 4.59 24.63
CA GLY A 99 17.13 4.37 25.87
C GLY A 99 15.62 4.15 25.65
N LEU A 100 15.21 3.77 24.44
CA LEU A 100 13.81 3.43 24.20
C LEU A 100 13.41 2.18 25.00
N PRO A 101 12.13 2.05 25.40
CA PRO A 101 11.64 0.89 26.14
C PRO A 101 11.99 -0.42 25.44
N SER A 102 12.38 -1.45 26.22
CA SER A 102 12.76 -2.76 25.70
C SER A 102 11.74 -3.37 24.74
N PRO A 103 10.40 -3.27 24.98
CA PRO A 103 9.41 -3.75 24.02
C PRO A 103 9.51 -3.07 22.64
N VAL A 104 9.75 -1.77 22.58
CA VAL A 104 9.94 -0.99 21.33
C VAL A 104 11.17 -1.49 20.59
N ALA A 105 12.31 -1.54 21.25
CA ALA A 105 13.56 -1.98 20.64
C ALA A 105 13.47 -3.43 20.14
N SER A 106 12.86 -4.31 20.92
CA SER A 106 12.66 -5.73 20.54
C SER A 106 11.69 -5.86 19.36
N ALA A 107 10.63 -5.07 19.31
CA ALA A 107 9.67 -5.11 18.22
C ALA A 107 10.30 -4.58 16.92
N ILE A 108 11.09 -3.51 16.96
CA ILE A 108 11.88 -3.02 15.82
C ILE A 108 12.84 -4.10 15.33
N GLU A 109 13.58 -4.75 16.22
CA GLU A 109 14.56 -5.79 15.85
C GLU A 109 13.92 -7.01 15.19
N ARG A 110 12.69 -7.34 15.57
CA ARG A 110 12.03 -8.61 15.18
C ARG A 110 10.90 -8.44 14.17
N HIS A 111 10.65 -7.24 13.64
CA HIS A 111 9.49 -7.04 12.77
C HIS A 111 9.55 -7.81 11.44
N HIS A 112 10.71 -8.30 11.02
CA HIS A 112 10.86 -9.21 9.87
C HIS A 112 10.96 -10.70 10.27
N SER A 113 10.91 -11.05 11.56
CA SER A 113 10.95 -12.44 11.99
C SER A 113 9.66 -13.17 11.57
N GLU A 114 9.81 -14.39 11.04
CA GLU A 114 8.64 -15.21 10.66
C GLU A 114 7.81 -15.69 11.88
N ASP A 115 8.44 -15.74 13.03
CA ASP A 115 7.87 -16.10 14.33
C ASP A 115 7.53 -14.87 15.18
N ALA A 116 7.46 -13.66 14.57
CA ALA A 116 7.13 -12.43 15.27
C ALA A 116 5.81 -12.59 16.03
N GLN A 117 5.79 -12.13 17.29
CA GLN A 117 4.63 -12.17 18.17
C GLN A 117 4.45 -10.83 18.88
N GLY A 118 3.26 -10.61 19.46
CA GLY A 118 2.96 -9.38 20.19
C GLY A 118 3.18 -8.15 19.29
N GLU A 119 3.85 -7.14 19.85
CA GLU A 119 4.08 -5.85 19.15
C GLU A 119 4.87 -6.00 17.85
N ALA A 120 5.85 -6.91 17.79
CA ALA A 120 6.60 -7.18 16.58
C ALA A 120 5.72 -7.75 15.45
N ALA A 121 4.73 -8.57 15.76
CA ALA A 121 3.77 -9.09 14.80
C ALA A 121 2.84 -7.99 14.25
N PHE A 122 2.39 -7.07 15.11
CA PHE A 122 1.62 -5.89 14.67
C PHE A 122 2.43 -5.01 13.73
N VAL A 123 3.69 -4.72 14.09
CA VAL A 123 4.58 -3.90 13.23
C VAL A 123 4.82 -4.59 11.91
N ARG A 124 5.11 -5.89 11.91
CA ARG A 124 5.27 -6.69 10.69
C ARG A 124 4.04 -6.63 9.79
N LEU A 125 2.84 -6.83 10.37
CA LEU A 125 1.60 -6.78 9.60
C LEU A 125 1.36 -5.38 9.03
N ALA A 126 1.60 -4.34 9.82
CA ALA A 126 1.46 -2.95 9.41
C ALA A 126 2.43 -2.58 8.28
N ASP A 127 3.69 -3.01 8.34
CA ASP A 127 4.68 -2.84 7.29
C ASP A 127 4.26 -3.54 5.99
N MET A 128 3.80 -4.79 6.07
CA MET A 128 3.28 -5.52 4.91
C MET A 128 2.09 -4.80 4.27
N LEU A 129 1.16 -4.25 5.08
CA LEU A 129 0.02 -3.48 4.58
C LEU A 129 0.45 -2.16 3.95
N ALA A 130 1.43 -1.47 4.53
CA ALA A 130 2.00 -0.25 3.96
C ALA A 130 2.68 -0.54 2.61
N HIS A 131 3.45 -1.61 2.50
CA HIS A 131 4.03 -2.06 1.24
C HIS A 131 2.96 -2.40 0.20
N TYR A 132 1.93 -3.16 0.57
CA TYR A 132 0.82 -3.48 -0.32
C TYR A 132 0.10 -2.24 -0.82
N ALA A 133 -0.20 -1.29 0.07
CA ALA A 133 -0.85 -0.03 -0.28
C ALA A 133 -0.04 0.81 -1.28
N HIS A 134 1.30 0.70 -1.25
CA HIS A 134 2.21 1.37 -2.20
C HIS A 134 2.48 0.55 -3.48
N GLY A 135 1.74 -0.54 -3.71
CA GLY A 135 1.90 -1.38 -4.90
C GLY A 135 3.08 -2.37 -4.81
N GLY A 136 3.64 -2.55 -3.61
CA GLY A 136 4.66 -3.56 -3.34
C GLY A 136 4.10 -4.97 -3.33
N GLN A 137 4.95 -5.95 -3.64
CA GLN A 137 4.56 -7.35 -3.56
C GLN A 137 4.64 -7.84 -2.12
N VAL A 138 3.56 -8.46 -1.65
CA VAL A 138 3.46 -9.07 -0.33
C VAL A 138 2.91 -10.47 -0.49
N SER A 139 3.49 -11.45 0.19
CA SER A 139 3.01 -12.83 0.19
C SER A 139 1.64 -12.92 0.90
N PRO A 140 0.56 -13.37 0.22
CA PRO A 140 -0.74 -13.53 0.86
C PRO A 140 -0.71 -14.51 2.05
N ASN A 141 0.11 -15.56 1.97
CA ASN A 141 0.26 -16.53 3.05
C ASN A 141 0.93 -15.90 4.29
N SER A 142 2.00 -15.11 4.09
CA SER A 142 2.66 -14.37 5.16
C SER A 142 1.70 -13.37 5.80
N LEU A 143 0.94 -12.63 4.99
CA LEU A 143 -0.04 -11.65 5.46
C LEU A 143 -1.10 -12.32 6.37
N LEU A 144 -1.71 -13.41 5.91
CA LEU A 144 -2.73 -14.14 6.68
C LEU A 144 -2.14 -14.81 7.93
N LYS A 145 -0.93 -15.37 7.86
CA LYS A 145 -0.22 -15.95 9.01
C LYS A 145 0.02 -14.88 10.08
N THR A 146 0.52 -13.72 9.68
CA THR A 146 0.83 -12.62 10.61
C THR A 146 -0.46 -11.99 11.17
N ALA A 147 -1.53 -11.86 10.39
CA ALA A 147 -2.82 -11.41 10.88
C ALA A 147 -3.37 -12.31 12.00
N ARG A 148 -3.28 -13.63 11.82
CA ARG A 148 -3.68 -14.61 12.87
C ARG A 148 -2.83 -14.47 14.13
N ALA A 149 -1.54 -14.17 14.01
CA ALA A 149 -0.65 -13.98 15.16
C ALA A 149 -1.02 -12.76 16.02
N VAL A 150 -1.74 -11.79 15.46
CA VAL A 150 -2.29 -10.62 16.19
C VAL A 150 -3.80 -10.76 16.49
N GLY A 151 -4.37 -11.95 16.30
CA GLY A 151 -5.77 -12.24 16.62
C GLY A 151 -6.78 -11.77 15.58
N LEU A 152 -6.34 -11.40 14.37
CA LEU A 152 -7.22 -10.95 13.28
C LEU A 152 -7.49 -12.05 12.28
N GLY A 153 -8.77 -12.21 11.94
CA GLY A 153 -9.22 -13.09 10.87
C GLY A 153 -9.23 -12.39 9.49
N PRO A 154 -9.60 -13.12 8.43
CA PRO A 154 -9.65 -12.56 7.08
C PRO A 154 -10.67 -11.41 6.91
N VAL A 155 -11.74 -11.41 7.70
CA VAL A 155 -12.80 -10.39 7.63
C VAL A 155 -12.29 -9.07 8.20
N GLU A 156 -11.71 -9.12 9.40
CA GLU A 156 -11.12 -7.97 10.09
C GLU A 156 -9.94 -7.40 9.29
N LEU A 157 -9.08 -8.27 8.78
CA LEU A 157 -7.96 -7.86 7.93
C LEU A 157 -8.44 -7.12 6.68
N ARG A 158 -9.50 -7.62 6.02
CA ARG A 158 -10.08 -6.96 4.85
C ARG A 158 -10.68 -5.60 5.20
N ALA A 159 -11.33 -5.46 6.37
CA ALA A 159 -11.84 -4.17 6.83
C ALA A 159 -10.70 -3.17 7.04
N VAL A 160 -9.62 -3.58 7.69
CA VAL A 160 -8.42 -2.74 7.84
C VAL A 160 -7.84 -2.33 6.49
N MET A 161 -7.69 -3.27 5.56
CA MET A 161 -7.16 -2.98 4.22
C MET A 161 -8.03 -1.99 3.45
N TYR A 162 -9.35 -2.06 3.61
CA TYR A 162 -10.28 -1.15 2.93
C TYR A 162 -10.20 0.29 3.46
N ASP A 163 -9.96 0.44 4.76
CA ASP A 163 -9.88 1.75 5.44
C ASP A 163 -8.49 2.41 5.32
N LEU A 164 -7.47 1.65 4.89
CA LEU A 164 -6.15 2.24 4.71
C LEU A 164 -6.19 3.23 3.54
N PRO A 165 -5.78 4.50 3.76
CA PRO A 165 -5.62 5.42 2.68
C PRO A 165 -4.52 4.86 1.77
N TYR A 166 -4.91 4.39 0.58
CA TYR A 166 -3.93 4.17 -0.47
C TYR A 166 -3.22 5.50 -0.70
N PRO A 167 -1.92 5.61 -0.48
CA PRO A 167 -1.23 6.80 -0.88
C PRO A 167 -1.50 6.91 -2.38
N THR A 168 -2.18 7.95 -2.75
CA THR A 168 -2.13 8.40 -4.12
C THR A 168 -0.65 8.58 -4.39
N SER A 169 -0.03 7.53 -4.96
CA SER A 169 1.35 7.55 -5.39
C SER A 169 1.55 8.88 -6.08
N GLY A 170 2.52 9.65 -5.65
CA GLY A 170 2.73 11.05 -6.04
C GLY A 170 3.22 11.29 -7.47
N ARG A 171 2.69 10.54 -8.41
CA ARG A 171 2.26 11.06 -9.69
C ARG A 171 0.75 11.24 -9.53
N PRO A 172 0.19 12.47 -9.70
CA PRO A 172 -1.19 12.53 -10.07
C PRO A 172 -1.33 11.45 -11.15
N ARG A 173 -2.21 10.44 -10.95
CA ARG A 173 -2.66 9.66 -12.11
C ARG A 173 -2.85 10.75 -13.14
N GLN A 174 -2.03 10.75 -14.17
CA GLN A 174 -2.36 11.44 -15.38
C GLN A 174 -3.66 10.75 -15.76
N ILE A 175 -4.75 11.35 -15.32
CA ILE A 175 -6.08 10.91 -15.71
C ILE A 175 -6.00 11.20 -17.18
N ASP A 176 -5.75 10.14 -17.95
CA ASP A 176 -5.86 10.26 -19.41
C ASP A 176 -7.20 10.97 -19.61
N PRO A 177 -7.22 12.14 -20.23
CA PRO A 177 -8.45 12.90 -20.30
C PRO A 177 -9.51 11.97 -20.83
N CYS A 178 -10.63 11.85 -20.12
CA CYS A 178 -11.69 10.94 -20.50
C CYS A 178 -12.08 11.23 -21.96
N PRO A 179 -11.90 10.29 -22.89
CA PRO A 179 -12.17 10.55 -24.32
C PRO A 179 -13.69 10.62 -24.59
N LEU A 180 -14.49 10.31 -23.55
CA LEU A 180 -15.94 10.32 -23.65
C LEU A 180 -16.50 11.71 -23.34
N SER A 181 -17.50 12.12 -24.09
CA SER A 181 -18.30 13.29 -23.74
C SER A 181 -19.10 13.06 -22.45
N GLY A 182 -19.52 14.12 -21.77
CA GLY A 182 -20.35 14.01 -20.56
C GLY A 182 -21.58 13.11 -20.76
N ARG A 183 -22.21 13.16 -21.94
CA ARG A 183 -23.38 12.34 -22.28
C ARG A 183 -23.03 10.87 -22.46
N GLU A 184 -21.89 10.59 -23.04
CA GLU A 184 -21.37 9.21 -23.17
C GLU A 184 -21.01 8.62 -21.79
N VAL A 185 -20.44 9.42 -20.88
CA VAL A 185 -20.20 9.00 -19.49
C VAL A 185 -21.49 8.66 -18.77
N GLU A 186 -22.55 9.47 -18.91
CA GLU A 186 -23.87 9.18 -18.32
C GLU A 186 -24.45 7.87 -18.86
N VAL A 187 -24.37 7.63 -20.16
CA VAL A 187 -24.83 6.38 -20.78
C VAL A 187 -24.01 5.19 -20.26
N LEU A 188 -22.71 5.34 -20.15
CA LEU A 188 -21.82 4.28 -19.67
C LEU A 188 -22.04 3.97 -18.17
N LYS A 189 -22.30 4.97 -17.33
CA LYS A 189 -22.70 4.77 -15.93
C LYS A 189 -23.97 3.92 -15.79
N ARG A 190 -25.00 4.26 -16.55
CA ARG A 190 -26.25 3.48 -16.54
C ARG A 190 -26.04 2.05 -17.07
N LEU A 191 -25.15 1.91 -18.03
CA LEU A 191 -24.75 0.60 -18.52
C LEU A 191 -24.04 -0.20 -17.43
N ALA A 192 -23.11 0.40 -16.69
CA ALA A 192 -22.40 -0.24 -15.58
C ALA A 192 -23.35 -0.68 -14.45
N GLU A 193 -24.43 0.07 -14.19
CA GLU A 193 -25.50 -0.29 -13.26
C GLU A 193 -26.36 -1.51 -13.71
N GLY A 194 -26.05 -2.11 -14.84
CA GLY A 194 -26.77 -3.30 -15.33
C GLY A 194 -28.01 -2.98 -16.19
N LYS A 195 -28.32 -1.71 -16.45
CA LYS A 195 -29.52 -1.32 -17.18
C LYS A 195 -29.49 -1.74 -18.64
N VAL A 196 -30.67 -2.07 -19.18
CA VAL A 196 -30.84 -2.36 -20.60
C VAL A 196 -31.16 -1.07 -21.38
N TYR A 197 -30.92 -1.05 -22.68
CA TYR A 197 -31.00 0.14 -23.54
C TYR A 197 -32.34 0.90 -23.42
N LYS A 198 -33.47 0.19 -23.24
CA LYS A 198 -34.79 0.82 -23.03
C LYS A 198 -34.85 1.60 -21.71
N GLN A 199 -34.25 1.07 -20.63
CA GLN A 199 -34.19 1.73 -19.34
C GLN A 199 -33.30 2.98 -19.39
N ILE A 200 -32.10 2.83 -20.01
CA ILE A 200 -31.19 3.96 -20.21
C ILE A 200 -31.87 5.07 -21.02
N ALA A 201 -32.58 4.71 -22.10
CA ALA A 201 -33.30 5.64 -22.93
C ALA A 201 -34.38 6.41 -22.17
N ALA A 202 -35.17 5.69 -21.35
CA ALA A 202 -36.22 6.29 -20.53
C ALA A 202 -35.65 7.25 -19.46
N GLU A 203 -34.61 6.84 -18.74
CA GLU A 203 -33.99 7.66 -17.68
C GLU A 203 -33.27 8.90 -18.20
N LEU A 204 -32.64 8.79 -19.36
CA LEU A 204 -31.89 9.87 -19.97
C LEU A 204 -32.73 10.69 -20.96
N GLN A 205 -34.02 10.39 -21.12
CA GLN A 205 -34.94 11.03 -22.07
C GLN A 205 -34.41 11.00 -23.51
N LEU A 206 -33.91 9.84 -23.92
CA LEU A 206 -33.38 9.56 -25.25
C LEU A 206 -34.21 8.51 -25.97
N SER A 207 -34.02 8.40 -27.29
CA SER A 207 -34.47 7.21 -28.01
C SER A 207 -33.52 6.04 -27.82
N THR A 208 -34.02 4.82 -27.95
CA THR A 208 -33.16 3.61 -27.90
C THR A 208 -32.13 3.58 -29.02
N SER A 209 -32.44 4.18 -30.18
CA SER A 209 -31.50 4.36 -31.28
C SER A 209 -30.35 5.29 -30.90
N THR A 210 -30.66 6.40 -30.21
CA THR A 210 -29.65 7.36 -29.73
C THR A 210 -28.71 6.70 -28.69
N VAL A 211 -29.25 5.89 -27.77
CA VAL A 211 -28.45 5.15 -26.82
C VAL A 211 -27.50 4.18 -27.53
N ARG A 212 -27.95 3.47 -28.58
CA ARG A 212 -27.09 2.60 -29.39
C ARG A 212 -25.98 3.36 -30.09
N THR A 213 -26.29 4.54 -30.64
CA THR A 213 -25.27 5.41 -31.25
C THR A 213 -24.20 5.83 -30.22
N HIS A 214 -24.61 6.27 -29.02
CA HIS A 214 -23.67 6.57 -27.96
C HIS A 214 -22.78 5.38 -27.59
N LEU A 215 -23.36 4.18 -27.45
CA LEU A 215 -22.59 2.98 -27.13
C LEU A 215 -21.59 2.61 -28.24
N HIS A 216 -22.00 2.73 -29.50
CA HIS A 216 -21.08 2.53 -30.63
C HIS A 216 -19.88 3.48 -30.55
N ASN A 217 -20.14 4.77 -30.29
CA ASN A 217 -19.08 5.77 -30.14
C ASN A 217 -18.20 5.50 -28.91
N ILE A 218 -18.81 5.11 -27.78
CA ILE A 218 -18.09 4.73 -26.56
C ILE A 218 -17.13 3.57 -26.85
N TYR A 219 -17.63 2.50 -27.48
CA TYR A 219 -16.80 1.33 -27.80
C TYR A 219 -15.65 1.69 -28.74
N GLY A 220 -15.92 2.49 -29.76
CA GLY A 220 -14.86 2.98 -30.65
C GLY A 220 -13.81 3.83 -29.96
N LYS A 221 -14.22 4.77 -29.07
CA LYS A 221 -13.30 5.63 -28.31
C LYS A 221 -12.47 4.89 -27.29
N LEU A 222 -13.04 3.85 -26.66
CA LEU A 222 -12.38 3.05 -25.64
C LEU A 222 -11.58 1.86 -26.23
N GLY A 223 -11.76 1.54 -27.52
CA GLY A 223 -11.22 0.34 -28.13
C GLY A 223 -11.86 -0.95 -27.57
N ALA A 224 -13.08 -0.84 -27.03
CA ALA A 224 -13.80 -1.96 -26.45
C ALA A 224 -14.61 -2.71 -27.49
N VAL A 225 -14.65 -4.04 -27.41
CA VAL A 225 -15.41 -4.89 -28.31
C VAL A 225 -16.83 -5.19 -27.78
N ASP A 226 -17.03 -5.02 -26.47
CA ASP A 226 -18.32 -5.30 -25.84
C ASP A 226 -18.57 -4.42 -24.59
N ARG A 227 -19.75 -4.62 -23.99
CA ARG A 227 -20.21 -3.92 -22.79
C ARG A 227 -19.26 -4.12 -21.61
N ALA A 228 -18.87 -5.35 -21.35
CA ALA A 228 -18.08 -5.71 -20.17
C ALA A 228 -16.71 -5.06 -20.24
N GLN A 229 -16.08 -5.11 -21.41
CA GLN A 229 -14.79 -4.50 -21.65
C GLN A 229 -14.85 -2.97 -21.55
N ALA A 230 -15.90 -2.32 -22.06
CA ALA A 230 -16.05 -0.88 -21.97
C ALA A 230 -16.18 -0.41 -20.50
N VAL A 231 -16.98 -1.11 -19.68
CA VAL A 231 -17.13 -0.82 -18.25
C VAL A 231 -15.80 -1.07 -17.51
N LEU A 232 -15.10 -2.17 -17.79
CA LEU A 232 -13.84 -2.49 -17.16
C LEU A 232 -12.79 -1.40 -17.43
N ILE A 233 -12.58 -1.02 -18.70
CA ILE A 233 -11.62 0.02 -19.10
C ILE A 233 -11.93 1.35 -18.40
N ALA A 234 -13.21 1.74 -18.36
CA ALA A 234 -13.60 3.01 -17.75
C ALA A 234 -13.43 3.01 -16.24
N THR A 235 -13.68 1.88 -15.58
CA THR A 235 -13.46 1.70 -14.13
C THR A 235 -11.96 1.71 -13.79
N GLU A 236 -11.13 0.97 -14.52
CA GLU A 236 -9.68 0.94 -14.32
C GLU A 236 -9.03 2.31 -14.50
N ARG A 237 -9.57 3.13 -15.39
CA ARG A 237 -9.08 4.50 -15.65
C ARG A 237 -9.73 5.57 -14.77
N GLY A 238 -10.69 5.20 -13.91
CA GLY A 238 -11.35 6.11 -12.98
C GLY A 238 -12.31 7.11 -13.64
N TRP A 239 -12.90 6.73 -14.78
CA TRP A 239 -13.90 7.55 -15.50
C TRP A 239 -15.35 7.21 -15.10
N LEU A 240 -15.53 6.11 -14.36
CA LEU A 240 -16.79 5.67 -13.75
C LEU A 240 -16.75 5.71 -12.24
#